data_04e324dff75393fb31d9c766a97e4a00
#
_entry.id   04e324dff75393fb31d9c766a97e4a00
#
_cell.length_a   1.000
_cell.length_b   1.000
_cell.length_c   1.000
_cell.angle_alpha   90.00
_cell.angle_beta   90.00
_cell.angle_gamma   90.00
#
_symmetry.space_group_name_H-M   'P 1'
#
loop_
_entity.id
_entity.type
_entity.pdbx_description
1 polymer ?
#
loop_
_entity_poly.entity_id
_entity_poly.type
_entity_poly.pdbx_seq_one_letter_code
_entity_poly.pdbx_strand_id
1 'polypeptide(L)'
;MNSDSTFSPYALLQDVLPNRINMKHLYWIILFVLIICSCNSKVSNSAVVHNVQQKDSTNAADTLYDFVSKIYKHNFMKTKAYVLDSLYLSSELFSYRKEGYESNPDAYYNHWIGDEYAYYPSFEIGKITQLSDTTSTVDVKVVNGDSKSEYQLVMLLENGKWKVDDFVTETSTEKYNIKTQRGLEIPLRGSMSEYSLRFCEQTEDEHEGTITLYKNKTMVSRNIINVGGNIYFEAIADTKDGFKIIYCWGHNSRTVFLFKYLKDNFYFYKVIRYSSFETEEGYDYKRTEENLETPILFQDVDFEKYLF
;
A
#
# COMPACT_ATOMS: atom_id res chain seq x y z
N MET A 1 14.52 64.92 3.49
CA MET A 1 15.23 64.71 2.21
C MET A 1 15.09 63.24 1.94
N ASN A 2 14.05 62.86 1.24
CA ASN A 2 13.91 62.45 -0.18
C ASN A 2 14.81 61.28 -0.48
N SER A 3 14.38 60.15 -1.01
CA SER A 3 13.34 59.90 -2.02
C SER A 3 12.98 58.43 -2.07
N ASP A 4 11.71 58.14 -2.32
CA ASP A 4 11.10 56.90 -2.80
C ASP A 4 11.76 56.39 -4.08
N SER A 5 11.81 55.07 -4.21
CA SER A 5 11.72 54.41 -5.52
C SER A 5 11.07 53.03 -5.38
N THR A 6 9.79 53.03 -5.62
CA THR A 6 8.96 51.85 -5.93
C THR A 6 9.40 51.25 -7.26
N PHE A 7 9.86 50.00 -7.26
CA PHE A 7 10.00 49.22 -8.49
C PHE A 7 8.80 48.23 -8.58
N SER A 8 8.00 48.46 -9.62
CA SER A 8 6.92 47.57 -10.04
C SER A 8 7.48 46.50 -11.00
N PRO A 9 7.24 45.21 -10.79
CA PRO A 9 7.66 44.14 -11.70
C PRO A 9 6.52 43.66 -12.63
N TYR A 10 5.77 44.58 -13.26
CA TYR A 10 4.78 44.23 -14.26
C TYR A 10 5.05 44.97 -15.57
N ALA A 11 6.10 44.57 -16.27
CA ALA A 11 6.29 44.94 -17.67
C ALA A 11 7.40 44.08 -18.27
N LEU A 12 7.07 42.86 -18.74
CA LEU A 12 7.82 42.13 -19.79
C LEU A 12 7.27 40.71 -19.89
N LEU A 13 6.11 40.55 -20.54
CA LEU A 13 5.65 39.26 -21.12
C LEU A 13 4.49 39.52 -22.09
N GLN A 14 4.78 40.36 -23.10
CA GLN A 14 4.04 40.38 -24.35
C GLN A 14 5.10 40.24 -25.43
N ASP A 15 5.06 39.09 -26.10
CA ASP A 15 5.64 38.76 -27.38
C ASP A 15 6.35 37.41 -27.32
N VAL A 16 5.57 36.31 -27.33
CA VAL A 16 5.89 35.08 -28.08
C VAL A 16 4.61 34.21 -28.15
N LEU A 17 3.78 34.42 -29.12
CA LEU A 17 2.81 33.48 -29.61
C LEU A 17 2.97 33.33 -31.13
N PRO A 18 3.59 32.29 -31.62
CA PRO A 18 3.47 31.95 -33.02
C PRO A 18 2.34 30.95 -33.23
N ASN A 19 1.56 31.23 -34.25
CA ASN A 19 0.72 30.36 -35.06
C ASN A 19 -0.63 29.89 -34.49
N ARG A 20 -1.65 30.61 -34.94
CA ARG A 20 -3.02 30.15 -35.04
C ARG A 20 -3.07 28.83 -35.84
N ILE A 21 -3.23 27.72 -35.13
CA ILE A 21 -3.62 26.45 -35.77
C ILE A 21 -5.00 26.66 -36.40
N ASN A 22 -5.06 26.54 -37.72
CA ASN A 22 -6.26 26.75 -38.51
C ASN A 22 -7.26 25.64 -38.18
N MET A 23 -8.30 25.96 -37.39
CA MET A 23 -9.31 25.02 -36.90
C MET A 23 -9.97 24.17 -38.00
N LYS A 24 -9.90 24.60 -39.23
CA LYS A 24 -10.40 23.83 -40.40
C LYS A 24 -9.59 22.56 -40.66
N HIS A 25 -8.29 22.54 -40.36
CA HIS A 25 -7.46 21.34 -40.52
C HIS A 25 -7.68 20.33 -39.41
N LEU A 26 -8.00 20.79 -38.19
CA LEU A 26 -8.29 19.90 -37.05
C LEU A 26 -9.60 19.12 -37.28
N TYR A 27 -10.62 19.77 -37.90
CA TYR A 27 -11.89 19.15 -38.24
C TYR A 27 -11.74 18.00 -39.27
N TRP A 28 -10.84 18.17 -40.26
CA TRP A 28 -10.57 17.15 -41.26
C TRP A 28 -9.83 15.93 -40.71
N ILE A 29 -8.94 16.13 -39.72
CA ILE A 29 -8.22 15.03 -39.07
C ILE A 29 -9.19 14.19 -38.21
N ILE A 30 -10.10 14.84 -37.49
CA ILE A 30 -11.10 14.14 -36.66
C ILE A 30 -12.11 13.38 -37.56
N LEU A 31 -12.51 13.96 -38.67
CA LEU A 31 -13.43 13.30 -39.61
C LEU A 31 -12.76 12.08 -40.27
N PHE A 32 -11.46 12.13 -40.56
CA PHE A 32 -10.71 11.02 -41.18
C PHE A 32 -10.55 9.85 -40.24
N VAL A 33 -10.34 10.10 -38.92
CA VAL A 33 -10.26 9.06 -37.90
C VAL A 33 -11.61 8.37 -37.68
N LEU A 34 -12.72 9.08 -37.76
CA LEU A 34 -14.07 8.51 -37.63
C LEU A 34 -14.49 7.65 -38.84
N ILE A 35 -13.98 7.93 -40.04
CA ILE A 35 -14.28 7.12 -41.23
C ILE A 35 -13.51 5.80 -41.25
N ILE A 36 -12.30 5.75 -40.67
CA ILE A 36 -11.52 4.50 -40.60
C ILE A 36 -12.08 3.52 -39.55
N CYS A 37 -12.78 3.99 -38.51
CA CYS A 37 -13.44 3.13 -37.54
C CYS A 37 -14.78 2.55 -37.98
N SER A 38 -15.34 2.96 -39.17
CA SER A 38 -16.68 2.60 -39.58
C SER A 38 -16.79 1.45 -40.62
N CYS A 39 -15.66 0.86 -41.02
CA CYS A 39 -15.66 -0.23 -42.00
C CYS A 39 -15.09 -1.51 -41.42
N ASN A 40 -15.85 -2.18 -40.54
CA ASN A 40 -15.77 -3.66 -40.38
C ASN A 40 -16.90 -4.18 -39.48
N SER A 41 -18.13 -4.19 -39.99
CA SER A 41 -19.17 -5.05 -39.43
C SER A 41 -19.76 -5.91 -40.55
N LYS A 42 -19.13 -7.06 -40.82
CA LYS A 42 -19.81 -8.20 -41.44
C LYS A 42 -20.30 -9.13 -40.35
N VAL A 43 -21.60 -9.09 -40.15
CA VAL A 43 -22.35 -10.08 -39.40
C VAL A 43 -22.24 -11.42 -40.11
N SER A 44 -21.63 -12.41 -39.52
CA SER A 44 -21.85 -13.83 -39.80
C SER A 44 -22.25 -14.52 -38.52
N ASN A 45 -23.50 -14.92 -38.42
CA ASN A 45 -24.01 -15.81 -37.38
C ASN A 45 -23.34 -17.18 -37.54
N SER A 46 -22.45 -17.49 -36.63
CA SER A 46 -22.04 -18.84 -36.30
C SER A 46 -21.91 -18.90 -34.80
N ALA A 47 -22.71 -19.75 -34.17
CA ALA A 47 -22.60 -20.07 -32.74
C ALA A 47 -21.23 -20.69 -32.52
N VAL A 48 -20.26 -19.89 -32.09
CA VAL A 48 -18.97 -20.35 -31.54
C VAL A 48 -19.10 -20.29 -30.05
N VAL A 49 -19.17 -21.48 -29.47
CA VAL A 49 -18.95 -21.69 -28.04
C VAL A 49 -17.60 -21.07 -27.71
N HIS A 50 -17.61 -19.90 -27.04
CA HIS A 50 -16.40 -19.33 -26.47
C HIS A 50 -15.98 -20.24 -25.31
N ASN A 51 -15.06 -21.16 -25.61
CA ASN A 51 -14.12 -21.64 -24.61
C ASN A 51 -13.29 -20.43 -24.18
N VAL A 52 -13.73 -19.73 -23.16
CA VAL A 52 -12.94 -18.74 -22.45
C VAL A 52 -11.72 -19.45 -21.90
N GLN A 53 -10.58 -19.07 -22.37
CA GLN A 53 -9.26 -19.57 -22.02
C GLN A 53 -9.03 -19.48 -20.50
N GLN A 54 -9.25 -20.59 -19.84
CA GLN A 54 -8.81 -20.86 -18.46
C GLN A 54 -7.30 -21.19 -18.41
N LYS A 55 -6.56 -20.88 -19.49
CA LYS A 55 -5.20 -21.37 -19.72
C LYS A 55 -4.10 -20.42 -19.16
N ASP A 56 -4.43 -19.15 -18.85
CA ASP A 56 -3.42 -18.17 -18.44
C ASP A 56 -3.23 -18.06 -16.92
N SER A 57 -4.24 -18.43 -16.12
CA SER A 57 -4.15 -18.32 -14.66
C SER A 57 -3.24 -19.36 -14.01
N THR A 58 -3.18 -20.57 -14.56
CA THR A 58 -2.29 -21.64 -14.07
C THR A 58 -0.81 -21.28 -14.31
N ASN A 59 -0.47 -20.77 -15.49
CA ASN A 59 0.90 -20.38 -15.80
C ASN A 59 1.41 -19.21 -14.94
N ALA A 60 0.57 -18.26 -14.60
CA ALA A 60 0.97 -17.12 -13.76
C ALA A 60 1.20 -17.54 -12.29
N ALA A 61 0.36 -18.42 -11.75
CA ALA A 61 0.50 -18.95 -10.39
C ALA A 61 1.75 -19.83 -10.27
N ASP A 62 2.02 -20.70 -11.23
CA ASP A 62 3.23 -21.53 -11.27
C ASP A 62 4.50 -20.67 -11.34
N THR A 63 4.47 -19.60 -12.16
CA THR A 63 5.58 -18.65 -12.27
C THR A 63 5.83 -17.89 -10.95
N LEU A 64 4.77 -17.52 -10.21
CA LEU A 64 4.90 -16.86 -8.91
C LEU A 64 5.39 -17.84 -7.84
N TYR A 65 4.89 -19.07 -7.82
CA TYR A 65 5.36 -20.10 -6.91
C TYR A 65 6.87 -20.36 -7.11
N ASP A 66 7.31 -20.52 -8.35
CA ASP A 66 8.72 -20.72 -8.67
C ASP A 66 9.58 -19.53 -8.28
N PHE A 67 9.08 -18.31 -8.50
CA PHE A 67 9.77 -17.09 -8.10
C PHE A 67 9.95 -17.02 -6.59
N VAL A 68 8.90 -17.22 -5.80
CA VAL A 68 8.98 -17.19 -4.32
C VAL A 68 9.82 -18.35 -3.81
N SER A 69 9.68 -19.56 -4.37
CA SER A 69 10.53 -20.70 -4.05
C SER A 69 12.01 -20.41 -4.28
N LYS A 70 12.35 -19.66 -5.34
CA LYS A 70 13.73 -19.25 -5.61
C LYS A 70 14.29 -18.33 -4.52
N ILE A 71 13.49 -17.40 -3.99
CA ILE A 71 13.90 -16.55 -2.88
C ILE A 71 14.28 -17.41 -1.67
N TYR A 72 13.41 -18.31 -1.28
CA TYR A 72 13.58 -19.12 -0.07
C TYR A 72 14.54 -20.30 -0.22
N LYS A 73 15.08 -20.55 -1.43
CA LYS A 73 16.21 -21.48 -1.67
C LYS A 73 17.56 -20.86 -1.36
N HIS A 74 17.66 -19.56 -1.13
CA HIS A 74 18.90 -18.93 -0.73
C HIS A 74 19.35 -19.40 0.65
N ASN A 75 20.66 -19.45 0.85
CA ASN A 75 21.23 -19.72 2.16
C ASN A 75 21.27 -18.42 2.99
N PHE A 76 20.23 -18.21 3.80
CA PHE A 76 20.08 -16.99 4.62
C PHE A 76 21.20 -16.80 5.68
N MET A 77 21.91 -17.86 6.05
CA MET A 77 23.08 -17.76 6.94
C MET A 77 24.30 -17.14 6.24
N LYS A 78 24.35 -17.22 4.91
CA LYS A 78 25.49 -16.74 4.10
C LYS A 78 25.14 -15.54 3.23
N THR A 79 23.86 -15.39 2.88
CA THR A 79 23.40 -14.32 1.99
C THR A 79 22.89 -13.17 2.84
N LYS A 80 23.58 -12.03 2.76
CA LYS A 80 23.11 -10.80 3.42
C LYS A 80 21.76 -10.38 2.84
N ALA A 81 20.81 -9.92 3.70
CA ALA A 81 19.48 -9.55 3.23
C ALA A 81 19.52 -8.36 2.28
N TYR A 82 20.43 -7.39 2.41
CA TYR A 82 20.61 -6.34 1.41
C TYR A 82 20.78 -6.89 -0.02
N VAL A 83 21.48 -8.02 -0.16
CA VAL A 83 21.64 -8.68 -1.46
C VAL A 83 20.30 -9.23 -1.96
N LEU A 84 19.55 -9.89 -1.09
CA LEU A 84 18.21 -10.40 -1.42
C LEU A 84 17.26 -9.27 -1.77
N ASP A 85 17.26 -8.20 -0.96
CA ASP A 85 16.46 -7.01 -1.19
C ASP A 85 16.72 -6.39 -2.57
N SER A 86 17.99 -6.20 -2.93
CA SER A 86 18.35 -5.66 -4.24
C SER A 86 17.90 -6.53 -5.42
N LEU A 87 17.80 -7.84 -5.22
CA LEU A 87 17.38 -8.79 -6.25
C LEU A 87 15.86 -8.91 -6.36
N TYR A 88 15.15 -8.89 -5.23
CA TYR A 88 13.76 -9.36 -5.17
C TYR A 88 12.74 -8.30 -4.79
N LEU A 89 13.11 -7.19 -4.14
CA LEU A 89 12.16 -6.13 -3.83
C LEU A 89 11.82 -5.27 -5.04
N SER A 90 10.64 -4.63 -5.00
CA SER A 90 10.28 -3.55 -5.91
C SER A 90 11.25 -2.37 -5.75
N SER A 91 11.39 -1.56 -6.78
CA SER A 91 12.28 -0.39 -6.74
C SER A 91 11.90 0.57 -5.62
N GLU A 92 10.61 0.74 -5.35
CA GLU A 92 10.12 1.62 -4.27
C GLU A 92 10.49 1.08 -2.88
N LEU A 93 10.14 -0.18 -2.58
CA LEU A 93 10.45 -0.77 -1.27
C LEU A 93 11.95 -0.88 -1.05
N PHE A 94 12.72 -1.26 -2.07
CA PHE A 94 14.17 -1.32 -1.97
C PHE A 94 14.78 0.05 -1.68
N SER A 95 14.27 1.14 -2.28
CA SER A 95 14.77 2.50 -1.98
C SER A 95 14.59 2.86 -0.51
N TYR A 96 13.46 2.53 0.08
CA TYR A 96 13.19 2.78 1.50
C TYR A 96 14.14 2.01 2.42
N ARG A 97 14.32 0.70 2.14
CA ARG A 97 15.27 -0.12 2.94
C ARG A 97 16.71 0.32 2.78
N LYS A 98 17.10 0.72 1.57
CA LYS A 98 18.45 1.21 1.31
C LYS A 98 18.82 2.41 2.19
N GLU A 99 17.92 3.37 2.35
CA GLU A 99 18.11 4.50 3.27
C GLU A 99 18.31 4.03 4.72
N GLY A 100 17.57 3.01 5.16
CA GLY A 100 17.74 2.38 6.47
C GLY A 100 19.12 1.74 6.65
N TYR A 101 19.61 1.01 5.64
CA TYR A 101 20.96 0.41 5.66
C TYR A 101 22.08 1.44 5.68
N GLU A 102 21.90 2.57 4.99
CA GLU A 102 22.88 3.66 4.96
C GLU A 102 22.92 4.41 6.30
N SER A 103 21.78 4.52 7.00
CA SER A 103 21.69 5.23 8.28
C SER A 103 22.12 4.36 9.48
N ASN A 104 21.85 3.07 9.44
CA ASN A 104 22.20 2.12 10.52
C ASN A 104 22.52 0.73 9.93
N PRO A 105 23.76 0.52 9.47
CA PRO A 105 24.17 -0.74 8.84
C PRO A 105 24.16 -1.97 9.76
N ASP A 106 24.15 -1.77 11.07
CA ASP A 106 24.18 -2.84 12.08
C ASP A 106 22.79 -3.18 12.66
N ALA A 107 21.77 -2.31 12.47
CA ALA A 107 20.41 -2.57 12.89
C ALA A 107 19.69 -3.42 11.83
N TYR A 108 19.69 -4.74 12.05
CA TYR A 108 19.38 -5.65 10.98
C TYR A 108 18.25 -6.64 11.35
N TYR A 109 17.02 -6.31 10.97
CA TYR A 109 15.92 -7.26 10.94
C TYR A 109 15.78 -7.84 9.54
N ASN A 110 15.87 -9.17 9.42
CA ASN A 110 15.71 -9.83 8.13
C ASN A 110 14.24 -10.21 7.88
N HIS A 111 13.52 -9.35 7.19
CA HIS A 111 12.10 -9.54 6.89
C HIS A 111 11.80 -10.84 6.11
N TRP A 112 12.78 -11.41 5.39
CA TRP A 112 12.61 -12.67 4.68
C TRP A 112 12.41 -13.87 5.60
N ILE A 113 12.96 -13.80 6.80
CA ILE A 113 12.90 -14.88 7.79
C ILE A 113 12.18 -14.46 9.07
N GLY A 114 11.75 -13.19 9.19
CA GLY A 114 11.06 -12.66 10.35
C GLY A 114 11.93 -12.61 11.63
N ASP A 115 13.25 -12.47 11.48
CA ASP A 115 14.19 -12.49 12.59
C ASP A 115 15.47 -11.73 12.24
N GLU A 116 16.28 -11.39 13.24
CA GLU A 116 17.60 -10.80 13.05
C GLU A 116 18.63 -11.86 12.59
N TYR A 117 18.49 -13.08 13.05
CA TYR A 117 19.46 -14.17 12.81
C TYR A 117 18.81 -15.36 12.11
N ALA A 118 19.54 -15.99 11.21
CA ALA A 118 19.10 -17.18 10.50
C ALA A 118 19.54 -18.47 11.22
N TYR A 119 18.58 -19.32 11.58
CA TYR A 119 18.77 -20.62 12.22
C TYR A 119 18.20 -21.74 11.34
N TYR A 120 18.77 -21.95 10.13
CA TYR A 120 18.28 -22.92 9.18
C TYR A 120 16.78 -22.80 8.86
N PRO A 121 16.32 -21.63 8.36
CA PRO A 121 14.91 -21.39 8.16
C PRO A 121 14.31 -22.38 7.15
N SER A 122 13.14 -22.88 7.48
CA SER A 122 12.26 -23.62 6.57
C SER A 122 11.07 -22.75 6.18
N PHE A 123 10.46 -23.04 5.04
CA PHE A 123 9.36 -22.23 4.53
C PHE A 123 8.27 -23.10 3.89
N GLU A 124 7.06 -22.58 3.92
CA GLU A 124 5.90 -23.12 3.23
C GLU A 124 5.25 -21.98 2.42
N ILE A 125 5.06 -22.21 1.12
CA ILE A 125 4.32 -21.28 0.25
C ILE A 125 2.86 -21.75 0.24
N GLY A 126 2.00 -20.87 0.70
CA GLY A 126 0.57 -21.11 0.80
C GLY A 126 -0.20 -20.62 -0.44
N LYS A 127 -1.33 -19.97 -0.19
CA LYS A 127 -2.23 -19.51 -1.24
C LYS A 127 -1.63 -18.37 -2.06
N ILE A 128 -1.77 -18.48 -3.39
CA ILE A 128 -1.50 -17.40 -4.34
C ILE A 128 -2.83 -16.80 -4.77
N THR A 129 -2.97 -15.47 -4.68
CA THR A 129 -4.18 -14.76 -5.06
C THR A 129 -3.83 -13.64 -6.04
N GLN A 130 -4.31 -13.73 -7.26
CA GLN A 130 -4.16 -12.66 -8.24
C GLN A 130 -5.16 -11.54 -7.93
N LEU A 131 -4.65 -10.31 -7.80
CA LEU A 131 -5.46 -9.11 -7.54
C LEU A 131 -5.69 -8.30 -8.82
N SER A 132 -4.71 -8.30 -9.73
CA SER A 132 -4.78 -7.67 -11.06
C SER A 132 -3.77 -8.35 -11.98
N ASP A 133 -3.66 -7.88 -13.24
CA ASP A 133 -2.65 -8.39 -14.20
C ASP A 133 -1.20 -8.14 -13.74
N THR A 134 -1.00 -7.16 -12.87
CA THR A 134 0.33 -6.74 -12.39
C THR A 134 0.54 -6.91 -10.89
N THR A 135 -0.46 -7.38 -10.15
CA THR A 135 -0.39 -7.50 -8.70
C THR A 135 -0.98 -8.83 -8.23
N SER A 136 -0.28 -9.50 -7.35
CA SER A 136 -0.72 -10.74 -6.70
C SER A 136 -0.30 -10.74 -5.24
N THR A 137 -0.86 -11.65 -4.46
CA THR A 137 -0.38 -11.94 -3.10
C THR A 137 -0.02 -13.40 -2.96
N VAL A 138 0.99 -13.68 -2.13
CA VAL A 138 1.47 -15.03 -1.82
C VAL A 138 1.59 -15.17 -0.32
N ASP A 139 0.85 -16.09 0.26
CA ASP A 139 0.96 -16.42 1.67
C ASP A 139 2.24 -17.24 1.92
N VAL A 140 3.01 -16.86 2.94
CA VAL A 140 4.26 -17.54 3.28
C VAL A 140 4.32 -17.76 4.80
N LYS A 141 4.73 -18.98 5.18
CA LYS A 141 5.08 -19.33 6.55
C LYS A 141 6.57 -19.61 6.61
N VAL A 142 7.24 -19.02 7.57
CA VAL A 142 8.66 -19.24 7.82
C VAL A 142 8.84 -19.71 9.25
N VAL A 143 9.63 -20.77 9.43
CA VAL A 143 10.07 -21.24 10.74
C VAL A 143 11.57 -21.09 10.78
N ASN A 144 12.08 -20.31 11.71
CA ASN A 144 13.49 -20.00 11.88
C ASN A 144 13.90 -20.27 13.36
N GLY A 145 14.46 -21.44 13.63
CA GLY A 145 14.64 -21.91 15.01
C GLY A 145 13.28 -22.06 15.71
N ASP A 146 13.11 -21.36 16.83
CA ASP A 146 11.86 -21.33 17.60
C ASP A 146 10.88 -20.25 17.10
N SER A 147 11.34 -19.33 16.26
CA SER A 147 10.53 -18.25 15.68
C SER A 147 9.65 -18.76 14.55
N LYS A 148 8.38 -18.34 14.54
CA LYS A 148 7.42 -18.61 13.48
C LYS A 148 6.85 -17.30 12.98
N SER A 149 6.94 -17.08 11.67
CA SER A 149 6.40 -15.91 11.01
C SER A 149 5.44 -16.32 9.90
N GLU A 150 4.25 -15.72 9.89
CA GLU A 150 3.26 -15.87 8.83
C GLU A 150 2.98 -14.51 8.25
N TYR A 151 3.19 -14.34 6.95
CA TYR A 151 2.94 -13.10 6.25
C TYR A 151 2.53 -13.33 4.82
N GLN A 152 1.95 -12.32 4.24
CA GLN A 152 1.59 -12.26 2.85
C GLN A 152 2.56 -11.36 2.11
N LEU A 153 3.23 -11.89 1.10
CA LEU A 153 4.01 -11.09 0.16
C LEU A 153 3.05 -10.42 -0.84
N VAL A 154 3.11 -9.11 -0.94
CA VAL A 154 2.49 -8.40 -2.06
C VAL A 154 3.46 -8.41 -3.23
N MET A 155 3.02 -8.96 -4.34
CA MET A 155 3.82 -9.13 -5.55
C MET A 155 3.43 -8.07 -6.58
N LEU A 156 4.41 -7.40 -7.17
CA LEU A 156 4.25 -6.41 -8.23
C LEU A 156 5.01 -6.85 -9.49
N LEU A 157 4.37 -6.80 -10.65
CA LEU A 157 5.03 -7.01 -11.93
C LEU A 157 5.70 -5.70 -12.39
N GLU A 158 7.01 -5.58 -12.16
CA GLU A 158 7.81 -4.42 -12.50
C GLU A 158 8.76 -4.75 -13.66
N ASN A 159 8.66 -4.02 -14.78
CA ASN A 159 9.45 -4.25 -15.99
C ASN A 159 9.42 -5.72 -16.47
N GLY A 160 8.25 -6.36 -16.44
CA GLY A 160 8.04 -7.75 -16.85
C GLY A 160 8.62 -8.80 -15.89
N LYS A 161 9.00 -8.42 -14.68
CA LYS A 161 9.51 -9.33 -13.64
C LYS A 161 8.74 -9.16 -12.35
N TRP A 162 8.41 -10.25 -11.70
CA TRP A 162 7.83 -10.22 -10.38
C TRP A 162 8.83 -9.69 -9.35
N LYS A 163 8.34 -8.87 -8.45
CA LYS A 163 9.06 -8.26 -7.33
C LYS A 163 8.18 -8.29 -6.08
N VAL A 164 8.79 -8.37 -4.91
CA VAL A 164 8.07 -8.21 -3.65
C VAL A 164 7.93 -6.71 -3.36
N ASP A 165 6.70 -6.24 -3.22
CA ASP A 165 6.35 -4.83 -3.02
C ASP A 165 5.96 -4.50 -1.58
N ASP A 166 5.57 -5.50 -0.79
CA ASP A 166 5.31 -5.35 0.65
C ASP A 166 5.32 -6.70 1.37
N PHE A 167 5.55 -6.65 2.68
CA PHE A 167 5.36 -7.75 3.63
C PHE A 167 4.20 -7.38 4.54
N VAL A 168 3.13 -8.13 4.48
CA VAL A 168 1.87 -7.77 5.14
C VAL A 168 1.43 -8.86 6.09
N THR A 169 1.09 -8.47 7.31
CA THR A 169 0.33 -9.28 8.27
C THR A 169 -1.05 -8.66 8.50
N GLU A 170 -1.87 -9.27 9.33
CA GLU A 170 -3.15 -8.66 9.71
C GLU A 170 -2.94 -7.32 10.42
N THR A 171 -1.86 -7.21 11.20
CA THR A 171 -1.58 -6.09 12.10
C THR A 171 -0.41 -5.22 11.67
N SER A 172 0.29 -5.54 10.59
CA SER A 172 1.43 -4.74 10.14
C SER A 172 1.59 -4.79 8.62
N THR A 173 2.34 -3.84 8.11
CA THR A 173 2.72 -3.72 6.71
C THR A 173 3.98 -2.84 6.66
N GLU A 174 4.98 -3.26 5.93
CA GLU A 174 6.25 -2.54 5.91
C GLU A 174 6.17 -1.26 5.09
N LYS A 175 5.75 -1.39 3.83
CA LYS A 175 5.70 -0.28 2.88
C LYS A 175 4.76 0.83 3.34
N TYR A 176 3.56 0.46 3.77
CA TYR A 176 2.58 1.45 4.23
C TYR A 176 2.96 2.08 5.57
N ASN A 177 3.63 1.34 6.46
CA ASN A 177 4.21 1.91 7.67
C ASN A 177 5.21 3.02 7.30
N ILE A 178 6.20 2.73 6.47
CA ILE A 178 7.20 3.72 6.03
C ILE A 178 6.52 4.92 5.38
N LYS A 179 5.55 4.71 4.48
CA LYS A 179 4.80 5.80 3.84
C LYS A 179 4.06 6.65 4.86
N THR A 180 3.42 6.02 5.83
CA THR A 180 2.67 6.71 6.89
C THR A 180 3.58 7.56 7.75
N GLN A 181 4.68 6.99 8.24
CA GLN A 181 5.65 7.69 9.09
C GLN A 181 6.32 8.87 8.36
N ARG A 182 6.47 8.81 7.06
CA ARG A 182 7.02 9.89 6.24
C ARG A 182 5.97 10.93 5.81
N GLY A 183 4.72 10.79 6.23
CA GLY A 183 3.61 11.64 5.79
C GLY A 183 3.37 11.61 4.28
N LEU A 184 3.68 10.47 3.63
CA LEU A 184 3.46 10.29 2.20
C LEU A 184 2.00 9.95 1.91
N GLU A 185 1.56 10.27 0.70
CA GLU A 185 0.22 9.96 0.24
C GLU A 185 0.07 8.45 -0.01
N ILE A 186 -1.02 7.88 0.48
CA ILE A 186 -1.37 6.47 0.34
C ILE A 186 -2.57 6.38 -0.61
N PRO A 187 -2.35 6.07 -1.90
CA PRO A 187 -3.44 5.92 -2.86
C PRO A 187 -4.26 4.66 -2.55
N LEU A 188 -5.57 4.76 -2.68
CA LEU A 188 -6.47 3.61 -2.59
C LEU A 188 -6.64 2.95 -3.95
N ARG A 189 -7.01 1.67 -3.97
CA ARG A 189 -7.09 0.85 -5.20
C ARG A 189 -8.54 0.58 -5.65
N GLY A 190 -8.67 0.03 -6.84
CA GLY A 190 -9.95 -0.43 -7.39
C GLY A 190 -10.95 0.70 -7.56
N SER A 191 -12.17 0.51 -7.08
CA SER A 191 -13.25 1.51 -7.14
C SER A 191 -12.98 2.78 -6.35
N MET A 192 -11.92 2.79 -5.53
CA MET A 192 -11.50 3.90 -4.69
C MET A 192 -10.27 4.64 -5.25
N SER A 193 -9.85 4.36 -6.48
CA SER A 193 -8.60 4.89 -7.07
C SER A 193 -8.53 6.41 -7.21
N GLU A 194 -9.66 7.10 -7.08
CA GLU A 194 -9.71 8.57 -7.01
C GLU A 194 -9.42 9.12 -5.59
N TYR A 195 -9.31 8.23 -4.59
CA TYR A 195 -9.06 8.60 -3.20
C TYR A 195 -7.64 8.26 -2.76
N SER A 196 -7.16 9.06 -1.82
CA SER A 196 -5.91 8.81 -1.11
C SER A 196 -6.01 9.31 0.34
N LEU A 197 -5.15 8.77 1.19
CA LEU A 197 -5.03 9.12 2.59
C LEU A 197 -3.64 9.65 2.88
N ARG A 198 -3.56 10.56 3.84
CA ARG A 198 -2.28 11.07 4.35
C ARG A 198 -2.36 11.24 5.85
N PHE A 199 -1.35 10.77 6.55
CA PHE A 199 -1.12 11.07 7.94
C PHE A 199 -0.15 12.25 8.08
N CYS A 200 -0.45 13.14 9.01
CA CYS A 200 0.45 14.21 9.43
C CYS A 200 0.41 14.27 10.95
N GLU A 201 1.55 14.06 11.58
CA GLU A 201 1.71 14.32 13.01
C GLU A 201 1.71 15.84 13.22
N GLN A 202 0.93 16.30 14.17
CA GLN A 202 1.02 17.68 14.66
C GLN A 202 2.11 17.71 15.70
N THR A 203 2.72 18.81 15.96
CA THR A 203 3.90 19.04 16.79
C THR A 203 4.09 18.08 17.99
N GLU A 204 5.34 17.82 18.37
CA GLU A 204 5.76 16.93 19.45
C GLU A 204 5.05 17.17 20.81
N ASP A 205 4.51 18.39 21.02
CA ASP A 205 3.85 18.77 22.28
C ASP A 205 2.37 18.43 22.35
N GLU A 206 1.70 18.15 21.23
CA GLU A 206 0.23 17.98 21.22
C GLU A 206 -0.21 16.53 21.22
N HIS A 207 0.70 15.57 21.02
CA HIS A 207 0.38 14.13 20.94
C HIS A 207 -0.82 13.82 20.02
N GLU A 208 -1.03 14.66 19.03
CA GLU A 208 -2.10 14.54 18.06
C GLU A 208 -1.57 14.33 16.67
N GLY A 209 -2.28 13.55 15.87
CA GLY A 209 -2.07 13.39 14.46
C GLY A 209 -3.35 13.64 13.69
N THR A 210 -3.22 13.92 12.41
CA THR A 210 -4.36 14.12 11.52
C THR A 210 -4.29 13.14 10.36
N ILE A 211 -5.36 12.37 10.17
CA ILE A 211 -5.55 11.57 8.96
C ILE A 211 -6.48 12.35 8.04
N THR A 212 -5.99 12.68 6.86
CA THR A 212 -6.73 13.44 5.85
C THR A 212 -7.06 12.53 4.67
N LEU A 213 -8.32 12.53 4.27
CA LEU A 213 -8.82 11.87 3.07
C LEU A 213 -8.92 12.89 1.93
N TYR A 214 -8.35 12.54 0.79
CA TYR A 214 -8.42 13.31 -0.44
C TYR A 214 -9.20 12.55 -1.51
N LYS A 215 -9.95 13.28 -2.33
CA LYS A 215 -10.55 12.81 -3.57
C LYS A 215 -10.02 13.68 -4.72
N ASN A 216 -9.34 13.06 -5.71
CA ASN A 216 -8.71 13.79 -6.81
C ASN A 216 -7.85 14.99 -6.34
N LYS A 217 -7.02 14.77 -5.31
CA LYS A 217 -6.15 15.77 -4.65
C LYS A 217 -6.89 16.89 -3.89
N THR A 218 -8.21 16.83 -3.78
CA THR A 218 -9.00 17.76 -2.97
C THR A 218 -9.32 17.11 -1.64
N MET A 219 -9.06 17.81 -0.54
CA MET A 219 -9.44 17.33 0.81
C MET A 219 -10.95 17.24 0.90
N VAL A 220 -11.46 16.06 1.26
CA VAL A 220 -12.91 15.80 1.41
C VAL A 220 -13.28 15.48 2.84
N SER A 221 -12.37 14.98 3.65
CA SER A 221 -12.60 14.66 5.04
C SER A 221 -11.29 14.59 5.83
N ARG A 222 -11.37 14.76 7.14
CA ARG A 222 -10.24 14.55 8.06
C ARG A 222 -10.73 14.04 9.40
N ASN A 223 -9.85 13.35 10.12
CA ASN A 223 -10.05 12.98 11.50
C ASN A 223 -8.79 13.24 12.31
N ILE A 224 -8.96 13.62 13.57
CA ILE A 224 -7.86 13.83 14.53
C ILE A 224 -7.72 12.54 15.32
N ILE A 225 -6.47 12.13 15.56
CA ILE A 225 -6.14 10.94 16.30
C ILE A 225 -5.13 11.28 17.40
N ASN A 226 -5.28 10.62 18.54
CA ASN A 226 -4.29 10.73 19.61
C ASN A 226 -3.12 9.78 19.31
N VAL A 227 -1.88 10.29 19.40
CA VAL A 227 -0.63 9.55 19.16
C VAL A 227 0.30 9.61 20.37
N GLY A 228 -0.22 10.08 21.52
CA GLY A 228 0.60 10.30 22.72
C GLY A 228 0.61 9.15 23.71
N GLY A 229 1.52 9.23 24.67
CA GLY A 229 1.68 8.25 25.73
C GLY A 229 2.24 6.92 25.24
N ASN A 230 1.56 5.82 25.57
CA ASN A 230 1.93 4.46 25.13
C ASN A 230 1.17 4.01 23.87
N ILE A 231 0.58 4.96 23.14
CA ILE A 231 -0.18 4.70 21.92
C ILE A 231 0.65 5.20 20.72
N TYR A 232 0.94 4.32 19.79
CA TYR A 232 1.69 4.63 18.58
C TYR A 232 0.81 4.40 17.37
N PHE A 233 0.73 5.41 16.50
CA PHE A 233 0.14 5.25 15.20
C PHE A 233 1.13 4.52 14.29
N GLU A 234 0.80 3.31 13.86
CA GLU A 234 1.72 2.48 13.08
C GLU A 234 1.57 2.71 11.58
N ALA A 235 0.36 2.53 11.05
CA ALA A 235 0.15 2.66 9.60
C ALA A 235 -1.30 2.91 9.20
N ILE A 236 -1.47 3.52 8.03
CA ILE A 236 -2.66 3.42 7.19
C ILE A 236 -2.32 2.45 6.06
N ALA A 237 -3.17 1.50 5.79
CA ALA A 237 -2.98 0.58 4.68
C ALA A 237 -4.26 0.40 3.86
N ASP A 238 -4.10 0.36 2.56
CA ASP A 238 -5.17 0.07 1.61
C ASP A 238 -5.66 -1.38 1.76
N THR A 239 -6.95 -1.58 1.61
CA THR A 239 -7.59 -2.90 1.59
C THR A 239 -8.41 -3.07 0.31
N LYS A 240 -8.90 -4.28 0.04
CA LYS A 240 -9.71 -4.55 -1.16
C LYS A 240 -10.94 -3.64 -1.27
N ASP A 241 -11.62 -3.40 -0.15
CA ASP A 241 -12.91 -2.72 -0.12
C ASP A 241 -12.89 -1.39 0.67
N GLY A 242 -11.69 -0.88 1.02
CA GLY A 242 -11.53 0.32 1.82
C GLY A 242 -10.09 0.52 2.26
N PHE A 243 -9.90 0.81 3.55
CA PHE A 243 -8.60 0.92 4.18
C PHE A 243 -8.63 0.45 5.63
N LYS A 244 -7.47 0.26 6.22
CA LYS A 244 -7.30 -0.01 7.66
C LYS A 244 -6.37 1.00 8.29
N ILE A 245 -6.61 1.28 9.58
CA ILE A 245 -5.74 2.06 10.44
C ILE A 245 -5.21 1.12 11.52
N ILE A 246 -3.90 1.14 11.77
CA ILE A 246 -3.24 0.27 12.71
C ILE A 246 -2.63 1.12 13.82
N TYR A 247 -3.00 0.81 15.06
CA TYR A 247 -2.40 1.34 16.27
C TYR A 247 -1.64 0.26 17.01
N CYS A 248 -0.51 0.66 17.59
CA CYS A 248 0.24 -0.13 18.55
C CYS A 248 0.12 0.53 19.92
N TRP A 249 -0.13 -0.24 20.98
CA TRP A 249 -0.24 0.27 22.34
C TRP A 249 0.33 -0.74 23.36
N GLY A 250 0.88 -0.18 24.45
CA GLY A 250 1.51 -1.00 25.50
C GLY A 250 2.63 -1.91 24.96
N HIS A 251 2.75 -3.10 25.52
CA HIS A 251 3.76 -4.08 25.12
C HIS A 251 3.25 -4.91 23.93
N ASN A 252 3.47 -4.40 22.70
CA ASN A 252 3.13 -5.10 21.44
C ASN A 252 1.64 -5.41 21.19
N SER A 253 0.73 -4.81 21.94
CA SER A 253 -0.71 -4.88 21.64
C SER A 253 -1.04 -4.02 20.43
N ARG A 254 -2.02 -4.44 19.63
CA ARG A 254 -2.43 -3.73 18.42
C ARG A 254 -3.94 -3.65 18.30
N THR A 255 -4.40 -2.53 17.73
CA THR A 255 -5.80 -2.36 17.34
C THR A 255 -5.88 -1.94 15.88
N VAL A 256 -6.68 -2.67 15.12
CA VAL A 256 -6.88 -2.46 13.68
C VAL A 256 -8.31 -1.99 13.46
N PHE A 257 -8.46 -0.78 12.97
CA PHE A 257 -9.73 -0.18 12.57
C PHE A 257 -9.95 -0.44 11.09
N LEU A 258 -11.05 -1.05 10.73
CA LEU A 258 -11.39 -1.40 9.35
C LEU A 258 -12.48 -0.49 8.81
N PHE A 259 -12.19 0.15 7.71
CA PHE A 259 -13.10 1.05 6.99
C PHE A 259 -13.52 0.42 5.67
N LYS A 260 -14.80 0.55 5.34
CA LYS A 260 -15.38 0.08 4.08
C LYS A 260 -15.88 1.24 3.26
N TYR A 261 -15.60 1.21 1.95
CA TYR A 261 -16.12 2.16 0.99
C TYR A 261 -17.55 1.82 0.59
N LEU A 262 -18.48 2.72 0.84
CA LEU A 262 -19.91 2.59 0.50
C LEU A 262 -20.47 3.95 0.10
N LYS A 263 -21.13 4.05 -1.07
CA LYS A 263 -21.83 5.26 -1.52
C LYS A 263 -20.98 6.52 -1.42
N ASP A 264 -19.79 6.49 -2.00
CA ASP A 264 -18.81 7.60 -2.03
C ASP A 264 -18.28 8.06 -0.67
N ASN A 265 -18.43 7.25 0.37
CA ASN A 265 -17.93 7.51 1.72
C ASN A 265 -17.23 6.29 2.32
N PHE A 266 -16.42 6.53 3.35
CA PHE A 266 -15.76 5.48 4.13
C PHE A 266 -16.38 5.37 5.50
N TYR A 267 -16.75 4.13 5.87
CA TYR A 267 -17.41 3.83 7.12
C TYR A 267 -16.58 2.86 7.95
N PHE A 268 -16.30 3.23 9.20
CA PHE A 268 -15.78 2.34 10.21
C PHE A 268 -16.83 1.29 10.53
N TYR A 269 -16.50 0.01 10.38
CA TYR A 269 -17.46 -1.07 10.53
C TYR A 269 -16.99 -2.21 11.42
N LYS A 270 -15.67 -2.30 11.67
CA LYS A 270 -15.08 -3.39 12.41
C LYS A 270 -13.79 -2.97 13.09
N VAL A 271 -13.57 -3.44 14.31
CA VAL A 271 -12.29 -3.34 15.01
C VAL A 271 -11.77 -4.75 15.33
N ILE A 272 -10.46 -4.93 15.23
CA ILE A 272 -9.76 -6.15 15.63
C ILE A 272 -8.71 -5.72 16.65
N ARG A 273 -8.67 -6.39 17.80
CA ARG A 273 -7.70 -6.11 18.87
C ARG A 273 -6.83 -7.33 19.11
N TYR A 274 -5.55 -7.09 19.22
CA TYR A 274 -4.53 -8.04 19.64
C TYR A 274 -3.96 -7.55 20.96
N SER A 275 -4.37 -8.16 22.05
CA SER A 275 -3.87 -7.85 23.39
C SER A 275 -2.78 -8.82 23.74
N SER A 276 -1.57 -8.32 24.00
CA SER A 276 -0.48 -9.13 24.54
C SER A 276 -0.68 -9.37 26.04
N PHE A 277 -0.33 -10.56 26.50
CA PHE A 277 -0.29 -10.88 27.92
C PHE A 277 0.92 -11.76 28.23
N GLU A 278 1.47 -11.58 29.42
CA GLU A 278 2.64 -12.32 29.86
C GLU A 278 2.27 -13.75 30.27
N THR A 279 3.10 -14.71 29.88
CA THR A 279 3.01 -16.11 30.25
C THR A 279 4.34 -16.57 30.83
N GLU A 280 4.42 -17.77 31.39
CA GLU A 280 5.69 -18.34 31.89
C GLU A 280 6.73 -18.54 30.77
N GLU A 281 6.28 -18.65 29.51
CA GLU A 281 7.12 -18.87 28.32
C GLU A 281 7.40 -17.59 27.54
N GLY A 282 6.89 -16.42 27.99
CA GLY A 282 7.05 -15.13 27.33
C GLY A 282 5.71 -14.41 27.14
N TYR A 283 5.49 -13.81 25.96
CA TYR A 283 4.24 -13.14 25.65
C TYR A 283 3.38 -13.99 24.71
N ASP A 284 2.09 -14.05 24.98
CA ASP A 284 1.07 -14.59 24.09
C ASP A 284 0.06 -13.51 23.72
N TYR A 285 -0.81 -13.76 22.74
CA TYR A 285 -1.74 -12.79 22.18
C TYR A 285 -3.17 -13.31 22.17
N LYS A 286 -4.08 -12.48 22.66
CA LYS A 286 -5.51 -12.71 22.53
C LYS A 286 -6.05 -11.84 21.41
N ARG A 287 -6.59 -12.46 20.36
CA ARG A 287 -7.26 -11.78 19.26
C ARG A 287 -8.76 -11.70 19.55
N THR A 288 -9.33 -10.51 19.45
CA THR A 288 -10.77 -10.27 19.53
C THR A 288 -11.24 -9.45 18.35
N GLU A 289 -12.48 -9.67 17.92
CA GLU A 289 -13.13 -8.91 16.85
C GLU A 289 -14.46 -8.35 17.33
N GLU A 290 -14.76 -7.13 16.89
CA GLU A 290 -16.03 -6.47 17.13
C GLU A 290 -16.53 -5.86 15.82
N ASN A 291 -17.72 -6.28 15.39
CA ASN A 291 -18.41 -5.65 14.28
C ASN A 291 -19.37 -4.60 14.85
N LEU A 292 -19.35 -3.39 14.29
CA LEU A 292 -20.25 -2.33 14.70
C LEU A 292 -21.67 -2.63 14.18
N GLU A 293 -22.67 -2.52 15.05
CA GLU A 293 -24.08 -2.62 14.66
C GLU A 293 -24.46 -1.54 13.64
N THR A 294 -23.94 -0.34 13.84
CA THR A 294 -24.12 0.80 12.93
C THR A 294 -22.75 1.34 12.51
N PRO A 295 -22.40 1.27 11.21
CA PRO A 295 -21.15 1.83 10.71
C PRO A 295 -21.09 3.36 10.92
N ILE A 296 -19.91 3.86 11.28
CA ILE A 296 -19.65 5.27 11.59
C ILE A 296 -18.87 5.91 10.45
N LEU A 297 -19.25 7.10 9.98
CA LEU A 297 -18.49 7.84 8.98
C LEU A 297 -17.06 8.09 9.48
N PHE A 298 -16.08 8.03 8.59
CA PHE A 298 -14.67 8.19 8.93
C PHE A 298 -14.38 9.44 9.77
N GLN A 299 -14.95 10.56 9.41
CA GLN A 299 -14.75 11.84 10.12
C GLN A 299 -15.38 11.91 11.51
N ASP A 300 -16.33 11.02 11.81
CA ASP A 300 -17.09 11.01 13.07
C ASP A 300 -16.59 9.92 14.03
N VAL A 301 -15.51 9.20 13.66
CA VAL A 301 -14.96 8.13 14.50
C VAL A 301 -14.19 8.74 15.66
N ASP A 302 -14.60 8.38 16.88
CA ASP A 302 -13.79 8.54 18.08
C ASP A 302 -12.93 7.28 18.27
N PHE A 303 -11.67 7.36 17.86
CA PHE A 303 -10.75 6.23 17.92
C PHE A 303 -10.46 5.76 19.33
N GLU A 304 -10.41 6.68 20.32
CA GLU A 304 -10.08 6.34 21.71
C GLU A 304 -11.11 5.38 22.31
N LYS A 305 -12.38 5.54 21.94
CA LYS A 305 -13.46 4.68 22.39
C LYS A 305 -13.27 3.19 22.04
N TYR A 306 -12.49 2.88 21.00
CA TYR A 306 -12.35 1.54 20.45
C TYR A 306 -10.94 0.97 20.57
N LEU A 307 -10.00 1.71 21.18
CA LEU A 307 -8.60 1.26 21.28
C LEU A 307 -8.42 0.03 22.17
N PHE A 308 -9.17 -0.05 23.29
CA PHE A 308 -8.99 -1.07 24.33
C PHE A 308 -10.15 -2.04 24.44
#